data_4227d4feecb143ee85bdfad9af5e246c
#
_entry.id   4227d4feecb143ee85bdfad9af5e246c
#
_cell.length_a   1.000
_cell.length_b   1.000
_cell.length_c   1.000
_cell.angle_alpha   90.00
_cell.angle_beta   90.00
_cell.angle_gamma   90.00
#
_symmetry.space_group_name_H-M   'P 1'
#
loop_
_entity.id
_entity.type
_entity.pdbx_description
1 polymer ?
#
loop_
_entity_poly.entity_id
_entity_poly.type
_entity_poly.pdbx_seq_one_letter_code
_entity_poly.pdbx_strand_id
1 'polypeptide(L)'
;MSDSPGFPDSAARDRDEAESASAFAHPPVAPDATAAYGDHPDQVVDFYAPRDGRTAAPLVVLLHGGAWRAPYDRAHVSPLADFLARRGFAVANVEYRRGGDDIPQQRGEGQHAPGADPVAGRWPETFDDVAEALDAMPVLAARALPGADVRRIVVTGHSAGGHLALWAAARHVLPEGSPWRLPAPPPLRGVVALAPIADFAAAVRLGVCGGAVTQLLGGEAGSADRAAHADPGALLPTGIATAIVQGVDDIVVPQAVSEAYVDAAAQAGETVGLTLLGGVGHFPLIDPAADACAVVAEEITQLAW
;
A
#
# COMPACT_ATOMS: atom_id res chain seq x y z
N MET A 1 32.22 -8.30 8.37
CA MET A 1 32.22 -6.83 8.45
C MET A 1 30.76 -6.45 8.46
N SER A 2 30.25 -6.01 9.60
CA SER A 2 28.83 -5.60 9.71
C SER A 2 28.73 -4.17 9.17
N ASP A 3 28.25 -4.01 7.94
CA ASP A 3 27.77 -2.72 7.48
C ASP A 3 26.54 -2.37 8.28
N SER A 4 26.70 -1.56 9.31
CA SER A 4 25.57 -0.84 9.89
C SER A 4 25.05 0.13 8.81
N PRO A 5 23.75 0.17 8.55
CA PRO A 5 23.21 1.14 7.60
C PRO A 5 23.56 2.54 8.10
N GLY A 6 24.40 3.24 7.33
CA GLY A 6 24.77 4.64 7.62
C GLY A 6 23.53 5.52 7.54
N PHE A 7 23.44 6.53 8.41
CA PHE A 7 22.38 7.53 8.27
C PHE A 7 22.45 8.16 6.88
N PRO A 8 21.29 8.41 6.21
CA PRO A 8 21.25 9.11 4.94
C PRO A 8 22.04 10.43 5.03
N ASP A 9 22.78 10.77 3.98
CA ASP A 9 23.50 12.02 3.93
C ASP A 9 22.53 13.23 3.85
N SER A 10 23.05 14.46 3.99
CA SER A 10 22.20 15.64 4.00
C SER A 10 21.48 15.84 2.66
N ALA A 11 22.15 15.53 1.54
CA ALA A 11 21.57 15.69 0.20
C ALA A 11 20.40 14.74 -0.04
N ALA A 12 20.49 13.49 0.45
CA ALA A 12 19.39 12.54 0.38
C ALA A 12 18.18 12.99 1.20
N ARG A 13 18.42 13.57 2.40
CA ARG A 13 17.34 14.12 3.24
C ARG A 13 16.71 15.37 2.62
N ASP A 14 17.51 16.29 2.09
CA ASP A 14 17.02 17.51 1.45
C ASP A 14 16.15 17.15 0.22
N ARG A 15 16.54 16.11 -0.55
CA ARG A 15 15.74 15.60 -1.65
C ARG A 15 14.43 14.99 -1.17
N ASP A 16 14.44 14.10 -0.19
CA ASP A 16 13.24 13.46 0.36
C ASP A 16 12.26 14.51 0.91
N GLU A 17 12.75 15.54 1.60
CA GLU A 17 11.93 16.66 2.06
C GLU A 17 11.30 17.44 0.90
N ALA A 18 12.04 17.71 -0.17
CA ALA A 18 11.53 18.40 -1.34
C ALA A 18 10.49 17.58 -2.09
N GLU A 19 10.72 16.27 -2.27
CA GLU A 19 9.79 15.34 -2.92
C GLU A 19 8.50 15.18 -2.08
N SER A 20 8.65 15.03 -0.77
CA SER A 20 7.53 14.98 0.18
C SER A 20 6.71 16.28 0.13
N ALA A 21 7.38 17.43 0.18
CA ALA A 21 6.71 18.73 0.09
C ALA A 21 5.93 18.89 -1.23
N SER A 22 6.46 18.40 -2.36
CA SER A 22 5.77 18.41 -3.66
C SER A 22 4.52 17.52 -3.63
N ALA A 23 4.67 16.26 -3.23
CA ALA A 23 3.57 15.30 -3.22
C ALA A 23 2.39 15.74 -2.30
N PHE A 24 2.71 16.32 -1.13
CA PHE A 24 1.71 16.80 -0.18
C PHE A 24 1.22 18.25 -0.42
N ALA A 25 1.78 18.97 -1.41
CA ALA A 25 1.31 20.29 -1.79
C ALA A 25 -0.01 20.27 -2.57
N HIS A 26 -0.37 19.13 -3.17
CA HIS A 26 -1.61 19.00 -3.92
C HIS A 26 -2.82 19.02 -2.99
N PRO A 27 -3.83 19.88 -3.25
CA PRO A 27 -5.05 19.87 -2.47
C PRO A 27 -5.80 18.55 -2.68
N PRO A 28 -6.46 18.01 -1.65
CA PRO A 28 -7.33 16.85 -1.82
C PRO A 28 -8.38 17.06 -2.89
N VAL A 29 -8.64 16.03 -3.70
CA VAL A 29 -9.63 16.04 -4.75
C VAL A 29 -10.91 15.38 -4.24
N ALA A 30 -12.05 16.07 -4.37
CA ALA A 30 -13.34 15.51 -3.97
C ALA A 30 -13.70 14.30 -4.85
N PRO A 31 -14.19 13.18 -4.26
CA PRO A 31 -14.67 12.02 -5.00
C PRO A 31 -15.99 12.30 -5.73
N ASP A 32 -16.31 11.51 -6.75
CA ASP A 32 -17.61 11.52 -7.41
C ASP A 32 -18.69 10.81 -6.58
N ALA A 33 -18.28 9.84 -5.76
CA ALA A 33 -19.15 9.15 -4.80
C ALA A 33 -18.32 8.61 -3.63
N THR A 34 -18.98 8.39 -2.49
CA THR A 34 -18.40 7.72 -1.32
C THR A 34 -19.36 6.64 -0.85
N ALA A 35 -18.86 5.47 -0.47
CA ALA A 35 -19.64 4.41 0.11
C ALA A 35 -18.93 3.77 1.30
N ALA A 36 -19.69 3.43 2.33
CA ALA A 36 -19.19 2.64 3.45
C ALA A 36 -19.15 1.15 3.09
N TYR A 37 -18.14 0.43 3.58
CA TYR A 37 -18.07 -1.02 3.52
C TYR A 37 -18.25 -1.68 4.90
N GLY A 38 -18.33 -0.89 5.97
CA GLY A 38 -18.58 -1.30 7.33
C GLY A 38 -19.16 -0.16 8.18
N ASP A 39 -19.26 -0.38 9.49
CA ASP A 39 -19.90 0.56 10.42
C ASP A 39 -18.94 1.58 11.03
N HIS A 40 -17.60 1.37 10.91
CA HIS A 40 -16.61 2.31 11.44
C HIS A 40 -16.44 3.51 10.50
N PRO A 41 -16.20 4.74 11.01
CA PRO A 41 -15.98 5.93 10.17
C PRO A 41 -14.85 5.79 9.15
N ASP A 42 -13.81 4.98 9.43
CA ASP A 42 -12.72 4.70 8.50
C ASP A 42 -13.04 3.56 7.53
N GLN A 43 -14.18 2.89 7.65
CA GLN A 43 -14.60 1.84 6.72
C GLN A 43 -15.36 2.44 5.54
N VAL A 44 -14.66 3.25 4.74
CA VAL A 44 -15.23 3.97 3.60
C VAL A 44 -14.33 3.90 2.37
N VAL A 45 -14.94 4.06 1.20
CA VAL A 45 -14.25 4.14 -0.10
C VAL A 45 -14.72 5.38 -0.83
N ASP A 46 -13.76 6.17 -1.32
CA ASP A 46 -14.02 7.27 -2.23
C ASP A 46 -13.83 6.82 -3.68
N PHE A 47 -14.81 7.10 -4.53
CA PHE A 47 -14.84 6.66 -5.91
C PHE A 47 -14.64 7.82 -6.88
N TYR A 48 -13.79 7.59 -7.90
CA TYR A 48 -13.49 8.55 -8.96
C TYR A 48 -13.82 7.93 -10.31
N ALA A 49 -14.74 8.57 -11.04
CA ALA A 49 -15.13 8.14 -12.38
C ALA A 49 -14.05 8.49 -13.42
N PRO A 50 -13.88 7.68 -14.48
CA PRO A 50 -12.98 8.04 -15.59
C PRO A 50 -13.36 9.39 -16.19
N ARG A 51 -12.38 10.30 -16.29
CA ARG A 51 -12.62 11.68 -16.74
C ARG A 51 -12.86 11.80 -18.25
N ASP A 52 -12.56 10.75 -19.02
CA ASP A 52 -12.83 10.69 -20.45
C ASP A 52 -14.24 10.14 -20.79
N GLY A 53 -15.04 9.84 -19.77
CA GLY A 53 -16.42 9.36 -19.92
C GLY A 53 -16.55 7.94 -20.49
N ARG A 54 -15.44 7.18 -20.59
CA ARG A 54 -15.51 5.80 -21.11
C ARG A 54 -16.38 4.91 -20.24
N THR A 55 -17.00 3.94 -20.87
CA THR A 55 -17.69 2.83 -20.23
C THR A 55 -16.78 1.59 -20.18
N ALA A 56 -17.04 0.69 -19.25
CA ALA A 56 -16.21 -0.50 -19.01
C ALA A 56 -14.73 -0.17 -18.70
N ALA A 57 -14.51 0.89 -17.91
CA ALA A 57 -13.18 1.27 -17.43
C ALA A 57 -12.65 0.24 -16.43
N PRO A 58 -11.37 -0.20 -16.53
CA PRO A 58 -10.78 -1.01 -15.47
C PRO A 58 -10.83 -0.30 -14.13
N LEU A 59 -11.03 -1.08 -13.06
CA LEU A 59 -11.08 -0.57 -11.69
C LEU A 59 -9.70 -0.66 -11.04
N VAL A 60 -9.20 0.47 -10.57
CA VAL A 60 -8.01 0.54 -9.72
C VAL A 60 -8.46 0.70 -8.28
N VAL A 61 -8.10 -0.25 -7.42
CA VAL A 61 -8.27 -0.12 -5.97
C VAL A 61 -6.97 0.42 -5.39
N LEU A 62 -7.04 1.62 -4.80
CA LEU A 62 -5.89 2.35 -4.27
C LEU A 62 -5.90 2.28 -2.74
N LEU A 63 -4.78 1.83 -2.16
CA LEU A 63 -4.52 1.78 -0.73
C LEU A 63 -3.44 2.80 -0.37
N HIS A 64 -3.76 3.72 0.53
CA HIS A 64 -2.84 4.79 0.90
C HIS A 64 -1.67 4.32 1.77
N GLY A 65 -0.60 5.10 1.82
CA GLY A 65 0.57 4.92 2.65
C GLY A 65 0.43 5.54 4.05
N GLY A 66 1.59 5.87 4.65
CA GLY A 66 1.70 6.54 5.95
C GLY A 66 2.05 5.61 7.10
N ALA A 67 2.80 4.54 6.82
CA ALA A 67 3.29 3.58 7.82
C ALA A 67 2.19 3.06 8.77
N TRP A 68 0.97 2.91 8.27
CA TRP A 68 -0.23 2.50 9.01
C TRP A 68 -0.54 3.40 10.22
N ARG A 69 -0.17 4.71 10.19
CA ARG A 69 -0.35 5.67 11.29
C ARG A 69 -1.49 6.64 11.03
N ALA A 70 -2.21 7.01 12.09
CA ALA A 70 -3.40 7.86 12.04
C ALA A 70 -3.28 9.21 11.31
N PRO A 71 -2.13 9.93 11.31
CA PRO A 71 -2.02 11.21 10.63
C PRO A 71 -2.21 11.14 9.10
N TYR A 72 -2.08 9.95 8.51
CA TYR A 72 -2.19 9.76 7.07
C TYR A 72 -3.49 9.01 6.75
N ASP A 73 -4.28 9.53 5.85
CA ASP A 73 -5.55 8.97 5.41
C ASP A 73 -5.64 8.94 3.87
N ARG A 74 -6.75 8.47 3.33
CA ARG A 74 -6.98 8.40 1.90
C ARG A 74 -6.97 9.77 1.19
N ALA A 75 -7.15 10.87 1.92
CA ALA A 75 -7.21 12.20 1.31
C ALA A 75 -5.89 12.60 0.65
N HIS A 76 -4.75 12.20 1.24
CA HIS A 76 -3.43 12.59 0.69
C HIS A 76 -3.10 11.90 -0.65
N VAL A 77 -3.73 10.76 -0.97
CA VAL A 77 -3.57 10.08 -2.28
C VAL A 77 -4.73 10.36 -3.23
N SER A 78 -5.68 11.23 -2.84
CA SER A 78 -6.78 11.63 -3.72
C SER A 78 -6.31 12.35 -5.00
N PRO A 79 -5.19 13.13 -5.01
CA PRO A 79 -4.61 13.65 -6.25
C PRO A 79 -4.14 12.55 -7.21
N LEU A 80 -3.53 11.47 -6.69
CA LEU A 80 -3.18 10.29 -7.50
C LEU A 80 -4.44 9.59 -8.02
N ALA A 81 -5.49 9.47 -7.22
CA ALA A 81 -6.75 8.88 -7.65
C ALA A 81 -7.36 9.66 -8.84
N ASP A 82 -7.41 10.99 -8.78
CA ASP A 82 -7.86 11.82 -9.89
C ASP A 82 -6.93 11.76 -11.13
N PHE A 83 -5.62 11.68 -10.89
CA PHE A 83 -4.63 11.50 -11.96
C PHE A 83 -4.87 10.19 -12.74
N LEU A 84 -5.17 9.09 -12.08
CA LEU A 84 -5.53 7.82 -12.68
C LEU A 84 -6.90 7.91 -13.37
N ALA A 85 -7.87 8.59 -12.76
CA ALA A 85 -9.18 8.82 -13.36
C ALA A 85 -9.08 9.61 -14.68
N ARG A 86 -8.18 10.60 -14.78
CA ARG A 86 -7.87 11.32 -16.03
C ARG A 86 -7.24 10.43 -17.10
N ARG A 87 -6.66 9.31 -16.73
CA ARG A 87 -6.11 8.30 -17.64
C ARG A 87 -7.11 7.19 -18.04
N GLY A 88 -8.36 7.37 -17.63
CA GLY A 88 -9.46 6.50 -18.03
C GLY A 88 -9.69 5.29 -17.12
N PHE A 89 -9.14 5.30 -15.92
CA PHE A 89 -9.47 4.31 -14.90
C PHE A 89 -10.69 4.74 -14.08
N ALA A 90 -11.49 3.77 -13.65
CA ALA A 90 -12.34 3.92 -12.49
C ALA A 90 -11.44 3.68 -11.26
N VAL A 91 -11.53 4.53 -10.23
CA VAL A 91 -10.66 4.41 -9.05
C VAL A 91 -11.49 4.32 -7.77
N ALA A 92 -11.13 3.38 -6.92
CA ALA A 92 -11.64 3.20 -5.56
C ALA A 92 -10.52 3.45 -4.57
N ASN A 93 -10.53 4.58 -3.89
CA ASN A 93 -9.54 5.01 -2.90
C ASN A 93 -10.04 4.61 -1.51
N VAL A 94 -9.44 3.58 -0.95
CA VAL A 94 -9.90 2.90 0.26
C VAL A 94 -9.30 3.56 1.50
N GLU A 95 -10.14 3.86 2.49
CA GLU A 95 -9.73 4.15 3.85
C GLU A 95 -9.76 2.86 4.68
N TYR A 96 -8.93 2.79 5.70
CA TYR A 96 -8.86 1.65 6.63
C TYR A 96 -8.39 2.09 8.00
N ARG A 97 -8.76 1.35 9.07
CA ARG A 97 -8.33 1.64 10.43
C ARG A 97 -6.82 1.52 10.58
N ARG A 98 -6.26 2.52 11.23
CA ARG A 98 -4.81 2.69 11.44
C ARG A 98 -4.50 2.79 12.93
N GLY A 99 -3.23 2.69 13.26
CA GLY A 99 -2.75 2.94 14.61
C GLY A 99 -2.83 4.42 14.98
N GLY A 100 -3.09 4.68 16.25
CA GLY A 100 -3.21 6.01 16.84
C GLY A 100 -2.84 6.04 18.31
N ASP A 101 -3.10 7.16 18.97
CA ASP A 101 -2.79 7.34 20.39
C ASP A 101 -3.71 6.57 21.33
N ASP A 102 -4.81 6.04 20.81
CA ASP A 102 -5.86 5.33 21.55
C ASP A 102 -5.59 3.82 21.72
N ILE A 103 -4.43 3.30 21.27
CA ILE A 103 -4.08 1.87 21.33
C ILE A 103 -2.96 1.60 22.35
N PRO A 104 -3.26 1.54 23.66
CA PRO A 104 -2.23 1.39 24.69
C PRO A 104 -1.46 0.06 24.63
N GLN A 105 -2.09 -1.00 24.15
CA GLN A 105 -1.53 -2.36 24.16
C GLN A 105 -0.39 -2.57 23.14
N GLN A 106 -0.30 -1.70 22.15
CA GLN A 106 0.75 -1.75 21.13
C GLN A 106 1.96 -0.87 21.46
N ARG A 107 1.88 -0.12 22.57
CA ARG A 107 2.96 0.75 23.06
C ARG A 107 3.86 0.01 24.01
N GLY A 108 5.14 -0.15 23.67
CA GLY A 108 6.17 -0.58 24.60
C GLY A 108 6.41 0.48 25.69
N GLU A 109 6.94 0.03 26.87
CA GLU A 109 7.38 0.94 27.91
C GLU A 109 8.40 1.95 27.36
N GLY A 110 8.13 3.25 27.47
CA GLY A 110 8.98 4.35 26.98
C GLY A 110 8.50 5.07 25.72
N GLN A 111 7.44 4.61 25.05
CA GLN A 111 6.90 5.28 23.84
C GLN A 111 5.92 6.43 24.14
N HIS A 112 5.83 6.87 25.39
CA HIS A 112 4.98 8.01 25.81
C HIS A 112 5.71 9.35 25.84
N ALA A 113 6.89 9.47 25.21
CA ALA A 113 7.61 10.74 25.18
C ALA A 113 6.82 11.78 24.35
N PRO A 114 6.72 13.05 24.82
CA PRO A 114 6.13 14.12 24.02
C PRO A 114 6.85 14.21 22.65
N GLY A 115 6.09 14.12 21.55
CA GLY A 115 6.63 14.16 20.18
C GLY A 115 7.01 12.79 19.60
N ALA A 116 6.69 11.67 20.28
CA ALA A 116 6.81 10.35 19.66
C ALA A 116 5.78 10.18 18.52
N ASP A 117 6.20 9.50 17.46
CA ASP A 117 5.28 9.14 16.36
C ASP A 117 4.10 8.31 16.89
N PRO A 118 2.89 8.48 16.33
CA PRO A 118 1.75 7.62 16.62
C PRO A 118 2.09 6.15 16.35
N VAL A 119 1.50 5.25 17.12
CA VAL A 119 1.68 3.80 16.93
C VAL A 119 1.24 3.40 15.53
N ALA A 120 2.02 2.55 14.87
CA ALA A 120 1.71 2.03 13.55
C ALA A 120 0.77 0.83 13.61
N GLY A 121 -0.23 0.81 12.76
CA GLY A 121 -1.14 -0.31 12.57
C GLY A 121 -2.15 -0.51 13.71
N ARG A 122 -3.15 -1.32 13.41
CA ARG A 122 -4.19 -1.73 14.35
C ARG A 122 -4.51 -3.21 14.09
N TRP A 123 -3.87 -4.09 14.85
CA TRP A 123 -4.09 -5.53 14.72
C TRP A 123 -5.30 -6.00 15.53
N PRO A 124 -6.26 -6.77 14.96
CA PRO A 124 -6.29 -7.23 13.55
C PRO A 124 -6.99 -6.26 12.59
N GLU A 125 -7.55 -5.16 13.08
CA GLU A 125 -8.57 -4.33 12.41
C GLU A 125 -8.09 -3.72 11.09
N THR A 126 -6.79 -3.41 10.94
CA THR A 126 -6.24 -2.92 9.66
C THR A 126 -6.40 -3.97 8.55
N PHE A 127 -6.19 -5.23 8.88
CA PHE A 127 -6.34 -6.35 7.93
C PHE A 127 -7.80 -6.74 7.72
N ASP A 128 -8.64 -6.67 8.78
CA ASP A 128 -10.09 -6.86 8.68
C ASP A 128 -10.68 -5.88 7.66
N ASP A 129 -10.33 -4.61 7.77
CA ASP A 129 -10.84 -3.54 6.91
C ASP A 129 -10.42 -3.71 5.46
N VAL A 130 -9.15 -4.02 5.19
CA VAL A 130 -8.68 -4.25 3.83
C VAL A 130 -9.34 -5.49 3.22
N ALA A 131 -9.49 -6.56 3.99
CA ALA A 131 -10.19 -7.76 3.53
C ALA A 131 -11.65 -7.47 3.19
N GLU A 132 -12.37 -6.79 4.09
CA GLU A 132 -13.78 -6.45 3.93
C GLU A 132 -14.01 -5.49 2.75
N ALA A 133 -13.15 -4.46 2.61
CA ALA A 133 -13.21 -3.52 1.51
C ALA A 133 -13.03 -4.22 0.15
N LEU A 134 -12.05 -5.12 0.02
CA LEU A 134 -11.79 -5.85 -1.23
C LEU A 134 -12.93 -6.84 -1.54
N ASP A 135 -13.48 -7.52 -0.54
CA ASP A 135 -14.59 -8.45 -0.71
C ASP A 135 -15.89 -7.73 -1.12
N ALA A 136 -16.13 -6.52 -0.59
CA ALA A 136 -17.28 -5.69 -0.95
C ALA A 136 -17.06 -4.93 -2.28
N MET A 137 -15.83 -4.77 -2.74
CA MET A 137 -15.45 -3.87 -3.84
C MET A 137 -16.26 -4.06 -5.13
N PRO A 138 -16.48 -5.29 -5.65
CA PRO A 138 -17.23 -5.45 -6.89
C PRO A 138 -18.66 -4.89 -6.82
N VAL A 139 -19.31 -5.05 -5.67
CA VAL A 139 -20.69 -4.57 -5.44
C VAL A 139 -20.70 -3.05 -5.25
N LEU A 140 -19.79 -2.51 -4.44
CA LEU A 140 -19.70 -1.08 -4.16
C LEU A 140 -19.37 -0.30 -5.42
N ALA A 141 -18.33 -0.74 -6.17
CA ALA A 141 -17.91 -0.08 -7.39
C ALA A 141 -19.01 -0.12 -8.49
N ALA A 142 -19.70 -1.25 -8.66
CA ALA A 142 -20.80 -1.34 -9.62
C ALA A 142 -21.96 -0.38 -9.31
N ARG A 143 -22.17 -0.06 -8.03
CA ARG A 143 -23.19 0.90 -7.60
C ARG A 143 -22.72 2.35 -7.70
N ALA A 144 -21.50 2.62 -7.25
CA ALA A 144 -20.93 3.98 -7.22
C ALA A 144 -20.50 4.46 -8.61
N LEU A 145 -19.94 3.57 -9.42
CA LEU A 145 -19.42 3.84 -10.76
C LEU A 145 -19.99 2.85 -11.78
N PRO A 146 -21.20 3.03 -12.30
CA PRO A 146 -21.84 2.08 -13.23
C PRO A 146 -21.04 1.83 -14.53
N GLY A 147 -20.08 2.71 -14.85
CA GLY A 147 -19.16 2.55 -15.98
C GLY A 147 -17.91 1.76 -15.69
N ALA A 148 -17.68 1.29 -14.46
CA ALA A 148 -16.51 0.49 -14.10
C ALA A 148 -16.67 -0.98 -14.53
N ASP A 149 -15.59 -1.59 -15.04
CA ASP A 149 -15.52 -3.04 -15.26
C ASP A 149 -14.90 -3.73 -14.05
N VAL A 150 -15.74 -4.17 -13.14
CA VAL A 150 -15.35 -4.87 -11.90
C VAL A 150 -14.74 -6.26 -12.12
N ARG A 151 -14.61 -6.72 -13.37
CA ARG A 151 -13.86 -7.95 -13.72
C ARG A 151 -12.40 -7.65 -14.06
N ARG A 152 -12.05 -6.38 -14.17
CA ARG A 152 -10.69 -5.91 -14.45
C ARG A 152 -10.20 -5.04 -13.30
N ILE A 153 -9.90 -5.69 -12.16
CA ILE A 153 -9.43 -5.03 -10.95
C ILE A 153 -7.91 -5.12 -10.88
N VAL A 154 -7.25 -3.98 -10.76
CA VAL A 154 -5.84 -3.87 -10.37
C VAL A 154 -5.81 -3.25 -8.97
N VAL A 155 -5.10 -3.89 -8.04
CA VAL A 155 -4.86 -3.30 -6.72
C VAL A 155 -3.52 -2.58 -6.74
N THR A 156 -3.49 -1.36 -6.23
CA THR A 156 -2.27 -0.57 -6.08
C THR A 156 -2.21 0.06 -4.71
N GLY A 157 -1.03 0.40 -4.26
CA GLY A 157 -0.85 1.11 -3.00
C GLY A 157 0.58 1.55 -2.81
N HIS A 158 0.78 2.57 -2.00
CA HIS A 158 2.07 3.18 -1.74
C HIS A 158 2.58 2.80 -0.35
N SER A 159 3.87 2.46 -0.23
CA SER A 159 4.51 2.24 1.07
C SER A 159 3.76 1.17 1.90
N ALA A 160 3.19 1.53 3.06
CA ALA A 160 2.29 0.70 3.85
C ALA A 160 1.06 0.21 3.06
N GLY A 161 0.50 1.04 2.17
CA GLY A 161 -0.56 0.63 1.25
C GLY A 161 -0.10 -0.36 0.20
N GLY A 162 1.16 -0.26 -0.24
CA GLY A 162 1.79 -1.24 -1.12
C GLY A 162 1.93 -2.61 -0.46
N HIS A 163 2.29 -2.63 0.82
CA HIS A 163 2.25 -3.83 1.65
C HIS A 163 0.83 -4.45 1.66
N LEU A 164 -0.19 -3.65 1.97
CA LEU A 164 -1.57 -4.12 2.05
C LEU A 164 -2.11 -4.60 0.69
N ALA A 165 -1.65 -4.00 -0.43
CA ALA A 165 -1.99 -4.45 -1.78
C ALA A 165 -1.41 -5.83 -2.10
N LEU A 166 -0.14 -6.06 -1.78
CA LEU A 166 0.51 -7.38 -1.91
C LEU A 166 -0.15 -8.42 -1.01
N TRP A 167 -0.42 -8.07 0.25
CA TRP A 167 -1.10 -8.94 1.19
C TRP A 167 -2.51 -9.32 0.73
N ALA A 168 -3.29 -8.37 0.21
CA ALA A 168 -4.65 -8.62 -0.26
C ALA A 168 -4.68 -9.62 -1.43
N ALA A 169 -3.69 -9.57 -2.32
CA ALA A 169 -3.53 -10.53 -3.41
C ALA A 169 -3.13 -11.93 -2.92
N ALA A 170 -2.43 -12.02 -1.79
CA ALA A 170 -1.93 -13.25 -1.20
C ALA A 170 -2.94 -13.96 -0.26
N ARG A 171 -4.15 -13.44 -0.08
CA ARG A 171 -5.11 -13.96 0.93
C ARG A 171 -5.46 -15.43 0.78
N HIS A 172 -5.38 -16.01 -0.41
CA HIS A 172 -5.65 -17.44 -0.64
C HIS A 172 -4.52 -18.37 -0.18
N VAL A 173 -3.31 -17.84 0.01
CA VAL A 173 -2.16 -18.59 0.53
C VAL A 173 -1.90 -18.36 2.02
N LEU A 174 -2.73 -17.57 2.69
CA LEU A 174 -2.67 -17.41 4.13
C LEU A 174 -2.74 -18.76 4.86
N PRO A 175 -2.14 -18.88 6.06
CA PRO A 175 -2.21 -20.08 6.87
C PRO A 175 -3.64 -20.60 7.06
N GLU A 176 -3.78 -21.91 7.17
CA GLU A 176 -5.06 -22.56 7.44
C GLU A 176 -5.62 -22.05 8.78
N GLY A 177 -6.91 -21.67 8.79
CA GLY A 177 -7.56 -21.06 9.97
C GLY A 177 -7.39 -19.54 10.07
N SER A 178 -6.66 -18.88 9.17
CA SER A 178 -6.67 -17.42 9.10
C SER A 178 -8.08 -16.91 8.76
N PRO A 179 -8.61 -15.90 9.50
CA PRO A 179 -9.95 -15.36 9.24
C PRO A 179 -10.08 -14.69 7.88
N TRP A 180 -8.95 -14.27 7.30
CA TRP A 180 -8.90 -13.55 6.01
C TRP A 180 -8.63 -14.45 4.81
N ARG A 181 -8.43 -15.76 5.06
CA ARG A 181 -8.07 -16.69 3.99
C ARG A 181 -9.20 -16.88 3.00
N LEU A 182 -8.87 -16.74 1.73
CA LEU A 182 -9.77 -17.02 0.63
C LEU A 182 -9.64 -18.49 0.17
N PRO A 183 -10.72 -19.11 -0.31
CA PRO A 183 -10.69 -20.50 -0.80
C PRO A 183 -9.99 -20.64 -2.16
N ALA A 184 -9.79 -19.52 -2.88
CA ALA A 184 -9.18 -19.45 -4.21
C ALA A 184 -8.52 -18.09 -4.41
N PRO A 185 -7.62 -17.94 -5.39
CA PRO A 185 -7.04 -16.65 -5.74
C PRO A 185 -8.11 -15.58 -5.97
N PRO A 186 -7.93 -14.35 -5.44
CA PRO A 186 -8.87 -13.26 -5.68
C PRO A 186 -8.92 -12.93 -7.18
N PRO A 187 -10.08 -12.52 -7.72
CA PRO A 187 -10.25 -12.25 -9.15
C PRO A 187 -9.63 -10.90 -9.55
N LEU A 188 -8.33 -10.77 -9.37
CA LEU A 188 -7.54 -9.59 -9.72
C LEU A 188 -6.83 -9.77 -11.05
N ARG A 189 -6.66 -8.69 -11.79
CA ARG A 189 -5.73 -8.64 -12.94
C ARG A 189 -4.29 -8.64 -12.47
N GLY A 190 -4.02 -7.99 -11.36
CA GLY A 190 -2.70 -7.95 -10.75
C GLY A 190 -2.57 -6.90 -9.67
N VAL A 191 -1.35 -6.75 -9.18
CA VAL A 191 -0.94 -5.76 -8.20
C VAL A 191 0.17 -4.89 -8.77
N VAL A 192 0.07 -3.57 -8.58
CA VAL A 192 1.18 -2.63 -8.77
C VAL A 192 1.49 -2.00 -7.43
N ALA A 193 2.57 -2.44 -6.79
CA ALA A 193 2.98 -1.95 -5.49
C ALA A 193 4.05 -0.84 -5.62
N LEU A 194 3.84 0.29 -4.94
CA LEU A 194 4.66 1.50 -5.06
C LEU A 194 5.52 1.63 -3.81
N ALA A 195 6.83 1.48 -3.95
CA ALA A 195 7.81 1.49 -2.84
C ALA A 195 7.29 0.73 -1.59
N PRO A 196 6.85 -0.54 -1.75
CA PRO A 196 6.10 -1.24 -0.71
C PRO A 196 6.98 -1.68 0.46
N ILE A 197 6.40 -1.77 1.65
CA ILE A 197 6.99 -2.53 2.76
C ILE A 197 6.70 -4.01 2.51
N ALA A 198 7.40 -4.62 1.53
CA ALA A 198 7.05 -5.90 0.93
C ALA A 198 7.62 -7.13 1.65
N ASP A 199 8.70 -6.93 2.42
CA ASP A 199 9.39 -7.98 3.18
C ASP A 199 9.64 -7.48 4.61
N PHE A 200 9.02 -8.12 5.59
CA PHE A 200 9.10 -7.66 6.97
C PHE A 200 10.47 -7.90 7.59
N ALA A 201 11.17 -8.97 7.20
CA ALA A 201 12.50 -9.24 7.72
C ALA A 201 13.50 -8.17 7.25
N ALA A 202 13.45 -7.79 5.98
CA ALA A 202 14.25 -6.69 5.44
C ALA A 202 13.87 -5.35 6.07
N ALA A 203 12.57 -5.06 6.19
CA ALA A 203 12.09 -3.81 6.78
C ALA A 203 12.50 -3.65 8.25
N VAL A 204 12.41 -4.69 9.05
CA VAL A 204 12.86 -4.70 10.46
C VAL A 204 14.37 -4.52 10.55
N ARG A 205 15.14 -5.24 9.75
CA ARG A 205 16.61 -5.15 9.71
C ARG A 205 17.09 -3.75 9.35
N LEU A 206 16.37 -3.08 8.44
CA LEU A 206 16.70 -1.73 7.98
C LEU A 206 16.07 -0.62 8.83
N GLY A 207 15.28 -0.94 9.84
CA GLY A 207 14.61 0.04 10.71
C GLY A 207 13.57 0.90 10.01
N VAL A 208 12.94 0.36 8.95
CA VAL A 208 11.95 1.09 8.12
C VAL A 208 10.88 1.73 8.97
N CYS A 209 10.62 3.01 8.74
CA CYS A 209 9.60 3.81 9.43
C CYS A 209 9.66 3.70 10.97
N GLY A 210 10.88 3.62 11.55
CA GLY A 210 11.05 3.62 13.01
C GLY A 210 10.43 2.40 13.71
N GLY A 211 10.52 1.21 13.11
CA GLY A 211 9.98 -0.03 13.68
C GLY A 211 8.48 -0.22 13.49
N ALA A 212 7.89 0.43 12.50
CA ALA A 212 6.44 0.37 12.23
C ALA A 212 5.91 -1.06 12.02
N VAL A 213 6.71 -1.96 11.41
CA VAL A 213 6.34 -3.37 11.23
C VAL A 213 6.10 -4.06 12.58
N THR A 214 7.02 -3.90 13.54
CA THR A 214 6.87 -4.49 14.88
C THR A 214 5.65 -3.94 15.60
N GLN A 215 5.37 -2.65 15.43
CA GLN A 215 4.17 -2.00 15.99
C GLN A 215 2.89 -2.54 15.34
N LEU A 216 2.84 -2.64 14.01
CA LEU A 216 1.70 -3.22 13.26
C LEU A 216 1.37 -4.63 13.76
N LEU A 217 2.38 -5.42 14.05
CA LEU A 217 2.23 -6.78 14.57
C LEU A 217 1.92 -6.83 16.09
N GLY A 218 1.72 -5.68 16.73
CA GLY A 218 1.34 -5.59 18.14
C GLY A 218 2.48 -5.78 19.14
N GLY A 219 3.71 -5.45 18.75
CA GLY A 219 4.92 -5.54 19.55
C GLY A 219 5.63 -6.90 19.44
N GLU A 220 6.79 -7.04 20.11
CA GLU A 220 7.66 -8.21 19.97
C GLU A 220 6.98 -9.54 20.37
N ALA A 221 6.14 -9.53 21.41
CA ALA A 221 5.55 -10.73 21.98
C ALA A 221 4.60 -11.51 21.04
N GLY A 222 4.04 -10.85 20.03
CA GLY A 222 3.12 -11.48 19.07
C GLY A 222 3.62 -11.48 17.62
N SER A 223 4.79 -10.89 17.38
CA SER A 223 5.23 -10.56 16.03
C SER A 223 5.51 -11.79 15.17
N ALA A 224 6.09 -12.84 15.71
CA ALA A 224 6.44 -14.03 14.94
C ALA A 224 5.20 -14.78 14.42
N ASP A 225 4.20 -14.99 15.27
CA ASP A 225 2.97 -15.68 14.90
C ASP A 225 2.14 -14.84 13.90
N ARG A 226 2.08 -13.52 14.13
CA ARG A 226 1.32 -12.60 13.27
C ARG A 226 1.99 -12.34 11.93
N ALA A 227 3.33 -12.37 11.86
CA ALA A 227 4.08 -12.20 10.63
C ALA A 227 3.67 -13.24 9.57
N ALA A 228 3.44 -14.52 9.96
CA ALA A 228 2.96 -15.55 9.03
C ALA A 228 1.61 -15.24 8.37
N HIS A 229 0.84 -14.32 8.95
CA HIS A 229 -0.46 -13.87 8.44
C HIS A 229 -0.41 -12.50 7.75
N ALA A 230 0.71 -11.78 7.83
CA ALA A 230 0.81 -10.38 7.45
C ALA A 230 1.96 -10.07 6.49
N ASP A 231 3.04 -10.84 6.49
CA ASP A 231 4.23 -10.58 5.68
C ASP A 231 4.03 -11.09 4.24
N PRO A 232 3.96 -10.20 3.23
CA PRO A 232 3.84 -10.63 1.85
C PRO A 232 4.97 -11.53 1.38
N GLY A 233 6.21 -11.31 1.86
CA GLY A 233 7.37 -12.14 1.53
C GLY A 233 7.22 -13.59 2.00
N ALA A 234 6.49 -13.83 3.10
CA ALA A 234 6.19 -15.15 3.62
C ALA A 234 4.98 -15.82 2.92
N LEU A 235 4.21 -15.08 2.13
CA LEU A 235 2.98 -15.52 1.46
C LEU A 235 3.19 -15.80 -0.04
N LEU A 236 4.40 -16.16 -0.44
CA LEU A 236 4.76 -16.51 -1.82
C LEU A 236 4.75 -18.03 -2.02
N PRO A 237 4.44 -18.56 -3.21
CA PRO A 237 3.98 -17.84 -4.41
C PRO A 237 2.48 -17.55 -4.38
N THR A 238 2.08 -16.40 -4.95
CA THR A 238 0.66 -16.01 -5.04
C THR A 238 0.00 -16.43 -6.36
N GLY A 239 0.77 -16.53 -7.44
CA GLY A 239 0.26 -16.73 -8.77
C GLY A 239 -0.51 -15.53 -9.35
N ILE A 240 -0.47 -14.37 -8.67
CA ILE A 240 -1.09 -13.11 -9.12
C ILE A 240 -0.02 -12.24 -9.79
N ALA A 241 -0.30 -11.76 -10.99
CA ALA A 241 0.63 -10.87 -11.70
C ALA A 241 0.98 -9.65 -10.83
N THR A 242 2.27 -9.46 -10.56
CA THR A 242 2.75 -8.43 -9.63
C THR A 242 3.88 -7.62 -10.26
N ALA A 243 3.77 -6.29 -10.18
CA ALA A 243 4.82 -5.34 -10.50
C ALA A 243 5.09 -4.44 -9.29
N ILE A 244 6.36 -4.14 -9.06
CA ILE A 244 6.81 -3.17 -8.06
C ILE A 244 7.44 -1.99 -8.80
N VAL A 245 7.08 -0.76 -8.43
CA VAL A 245 7.75 0.47 -8.86
C VAL A 245 8.48 1.04 -7.65
N GLN A 246 9.80 1.23 -7.78
CA GLN A 246 10.68 1.61 -6.67
C GLN A 246 11.62 2.73 -7.07
N GLY A 247 11.67 3.78 -6.27
CA GLY A 247 12.73 4.79 -6.35
C GLY A 247 14.07 4.23 -5.87
N VAL A 248 15.13 4.42 -6.64
CA VAL A 248 16.49 3.95 -6.27
C VAL A 248 17.03 4.74 -5.08
N ASP A 249 16.63 6.01 -4.98
CA ASP A 249 17.09 6.94 -3.96
C ASP A 249 16.12 7.06 -2.76
N ASP A 250 15.24 6.09 -2.61
CA ASP A 250 14.27 6.03 -1.51
C ASP A 250 14.96 5.75 -0.17
N ILE A 251 14.93 6.73 0.74
CA ILE A 251 15.48 6.62 2.09
C ILE A 251 14.43 6.27 3.15
N VAL A 252 13.15 6.25 2.78
CA VAL A 252 12.02 5.91 3.66
C VAL A 252 11.76 4.40 3.66
N VAL A 253 11.61 3.82 2.45
CA VAL A 253 11.57 2.37 2.23
C VAL A 253 12.67 2.02 1.23
N PRO A 254 13.88 1.68 1.70
CA PRO A 254 15.01 1.42 0.83
C PRO A 254 14.72 0.31 -0.20
N GLN A 255 15.26 0.48 -1.42
CA GLN A 255 15.15 -0.47 -2.55
C GLN A 255 15.37 -1.93 -2.13
N ALA A 256 16.27 -2.17 -1.17
CA ALA A 256 16.58 -3.50 -0.66
C ALA A 256 15.37 -4.25 -0.06
N VAL A 257 14.29 -3.56 0.34
CA VAL A 257 13.05 -4.20 0.80
C VAL A 257 12.29 -4.79 -0.38
N SER A 258 12.19 -4.06 -1.48
CA SER A 258 11.58 -4.55 -2.73
C SER A 258 12.40 -5.67 -3.37
N GLU A 259 13.73 -5.56 -3.37
CA GLU A 259 14.63 -6.61 -3.86
C GLU A 259 14.50 -7.91 -3.05
N ALA A 260 14.40 -7.82 -1.72
CA ALA A 260 14.20 -8.99 -0.86
C ALA A 260 12.91 -9.76 -1.21
N TYR A 261 11.82 -9.02 -1.48
CA TYR A 261 10.56 -9.63 -1.93
C TYR A 261 10.70 -10.30 -3.31
N VAL A 262 11.34 -9.63 -4.26
CA VAL A 262 11.57 -10.18 -5.62
C VAL A 262 12.43 -11.44 -5.55
N ASP A 263 13.47 -11.44 -4.73
CA ASP A 263 14.32 -12.61 -4.50
C ASP A 263 13.54 -13.77 -3.85
N ALA A 264 12.70 -13.46 -2.87
CA ALA A 264 11.83 -14.47 -2.25
C ALA A 264 10.82 -15.05 -3.26
N ALA A 265 10.23 -14.21 -4.10
CA ALA A 265 9.33 -14.65 -5.18
C ALA A 265 10.05 -15.57 -6.18
N ALA A 266 11.24 -15.20 -6.62
CA ALA A 266 12.05 -16.02 -7.51
C ALA A 266 12.40 -17.40 -6.89
N GLN A 267 12.73 -17.43 -5.59
CA GLN A 267 12.97 -18.66 -4.85
C GLN A 267 11.72 -19.54 -4.74
N ALA A 268 10.55 -18.91 -4.65
CA ALA A 268 9.26 -19.59 -4.65
C ALA A 268 8.77 -20.01 -6.08
N GLY A 269 9.54 -19.67 -7.11
CA GLY A 269 9.20 -19.98 -8.52
C GLY A 269 8.22 -19.00 -9.16
N GLU A 270 8.05 -17.80 -8.58
CA GLU A 270 7.19 -16.74 -9.09
C GLU A 270 8.03 -15.59 -9.67
N THR A 271 7.55 -15.00 -10.77
CA THR A 271 8.20 -13.83 -11.38
C THR A 271 7.45 -12.57 -11.00
N VAL A 272 8.15 -11.61 -10.39
CA VAL A 272 7.65 -10.27 -10.04
C VAL A 272 8.40 -9.25 -10.87
N GLY A 273 7.68 -8.33 -11.51
CA GLY A 273 8.26 -7.18 -12.21
C GLY A 273 8.83 -6.19 -11.19
N LEU A 274 10.04 -5.67 -11.44
CA LEU A 274 10.65 -4.61 -10.62
C LEU A 274 11.13 -3.49 -11.53
N THR A 275 10.44 -2.35 -11.46
CA THR A 275 10.80 -1.13 -12.18
C THR A 275 11.53 -0.18 -11.24
N LEU A 276 12.82 0.02 -11.48
CA LEU A 276 13.70 0.89 -10.69
C LEU A 276 13.85 2.26 -11.35
N LEU A 277 13.57 3.32 -10.59
CA LEU A 277 13.62 4.71 -11.07
C LEU A 277 14.81 5.44 -10.44
N GLY A 278 15.87 5.69 -11.24
CA GLY A 278 17.06 6.44 -10.80
C GLY A 278 16.73 7.92 -10.55
N GLY A 279 17.29 8.50 -9.49
CA GLY A 279 17.04 9.89 -9.12
C GLY A 279 15.69 10.14 -8.47
N VAL A 280 14.95 9.09 -8.09
CA VAL A 280 13.61 9.13 -7.53
C VAL A 280 13.64 8.54 -6.11
N GLY A 281 13.06 9.27 -5.15
CA GLY A 281 12.84 8.81 -3.78
C GLY A 281 11.48 8.17 -3.55
N HIS A 282 10.94 8.38 -2.34
CA HIS A 282 9.72 7.72 -1.90
C HIS A 282 8.42 8.31 -2.48
N PHE A 283 8.33 9.65 -2.47
CA PHE A 283 7.08 10.35 -2.70
C PHE A 283 6.72 10.65 -4.16
N PRO A 284 7.66 10.73 -5.14
CA PRO A 284 7.32 11.02 -6.53
C PRO A 284 6.40 9.97 -7.18
N LEU A 285 6.32 8.75 -6.61
CA LEU A 285 5.42 7.68 -7.08
C LEU A 285 3.94 8.02 -6.90
N ILE A 286 3.62 8.92 -5.96
CA ILE A 286 2.25 9.38 -5.68
C ILE A 286 2.02 10.86 -6.05
N ASP A 287 3.05 11.53 -6.57
CA ASP A 287 2.97 12.94 -6.97
C ASP A 287 2.53 13.07 -8.43
N PRO A 288 1.30 13.54 -8.72
CA PRO A 288 0.82 13.73 -10.10
C PRO A 288 1.67 14.69 -10.95
N ALA A 289 2.52 15.52 -10.33
CA ALA A 289 3.44 16.42 -11.02
C ALA A 289 4.76 15.76 -11.39
N ALA A 290 5.09 14.58 -10.84
CA ALA A 290 6.34 13.88 -11.10
C ALA A 290 6.22 12.90 -12.28
N ASP A 291 7.28 12.78 -13.08
CA ASP A 291 7.36 11.80 -14.16
C ASP A 291 7.24 10.36 -13.66
N ALA A 292 7.69 10.09 -12.44
CA ALA A 292 7.57 8.79 -11.78
C ALA A 292 6.11 8.32 -11.67
N CYS A 293 5.19 9.25 -11.41
CA CYS A 293 3.75 8.94 -11.35
C CYS A 293 3.18 8.51 -12.72
N ALA A 294 3.75 9.00 -13.83
CA ALA A 294 3.37 8.53 -15.16
C ALA A 294 3.80 7.08 -15.40
N VAL A 295 4.98 6.68 -14.90
CA VAL A 295 5.44 5.28 -14.94
C VAL A 295 4.50 4.37 -14.12
N VAL A 296 4.05 4.82 -12.96
CA VAL A 296 3.05 4.08 -12.16
C VAL A 296 1.78 3.83 -12.96
N ALA A 297 1.26 4.85 -13.64
CA ALA A 297 0.06 4.69 -14.47
C ALA A 297 0.27 3.72 -15.65
N GLU A 298 1.48 3.69 -16.22
CA GLU A 298 1.83 2.76 -17.28
C GLU A 298 1.86 1.31 -16.78
N GLU A 299 2.49 1.03 -15.63
CA GLU A 299 2.50 -0.30 -15.04
C GLU A 299 1.07 -0.79 -14.71
N ILE A 300 0.21 0.10 -14.21
CA ILE A 300 -1.21 -0.21 -14.00
C ILE A 300 -1.90 -0.52 -15.34
N THR A 301 -1.59 0.24 -16.39
CA THR A 301 -2.16 0.04 -17.73
C THR A 301 -1.82 -1.34 -18.27
N GLN A 302 -0.57 -1.80 -18.15
CA GLN A 302 -0.12 -3.11 -18.62
C GLN A 302 -0.89 -4.28 -18.00
N LEU A 303 -1.28 -4.18 -16.73
CA LEU A 303 -2.06 -5.21 -16.06
C LEU A 303 -3.57 -5.10 -16.35
N ALA A 304 -4.07 -3.89 -16.54
CA ALA A 304 -5.49 -3.61 -16.68
C ALA A 304 -6.07 -3.94 -18.07
N TRP A 305 -5.23 -3.84 -19.12
CA TRP A 305 -5.65 -4.00 -20.53
C TRP A 305 -5.08 -5.24 -21.19
#